data_564fdfa214d34e0519644a0b680b8702
#
_entry.id   564fdfa214d34e0519644a0b680b8702
#
_cell.length_a   1.000
_cell.length_b   1.000
_cell.length_c   1.000
_cell.angle_alpha   90.00
_cell.angle_beta   90.00
_cell.angle_gamma   90.00
#
_symmetry.space_group_name_H-M   'P 1'
#
loop_
_entity.id
_entity.type
_entity.pdbx_description
1 polymer ?
#
loop_
_entity_poly.entity_id
_entity_poly.type
_entity_poly.pdbx_seq_one_letter_code
_entity_poly.pdbx_strand_id
1 'polypeptide(L)'
;MSAAAPRGATRALDQNQRELVNRVSLYLSSIVTLVGDFVQVAPDGSKSEGQFYLQKPGRVRFEYDAPSPLAITADGRQVSVLNRNLDTQDLFPLSQTPLRFLLTEHIDLLREATVVGVYSNDLFVTVVLEERQPLIGTSRLMMMFDAKDLQLKQWTVTDAQGYDTTVAVYNLDYASKPDPAIFTINTARKN
;
A
#
# COMPACT_ATOMS: atom_id res chain seq x y z
N MET A 1 -41.60 6.17 -13.17
CA MET A 1 -41.19 5.48 -11.92
C MET A 1 -39.79 4.92 -12.15
N SER A 2 -38.79 5.60 -11.67
CA SER A 2 -37.40 5.15 -11.77
C SER A 2 -37.10 4.27 -10.58
N ALA A 3 -36.86 2.98 -10.83
CA ALA A 3 -36.44 2.05 -9.81
C ALA A 3 -34.99 2.35 -9.41
N ALA A 4 -34.81 2.80 -8.20
CA ALA A 4 -33.47 2.94 -7.62
C ALA A 4 -32.85 1.55 -7.51
N ALA A 5 -31.68 1.37 -8.13
CA ALA A 5 -30.89 0.16 -7.97
C ALA A 5 -30.56 -0.05 -6.48
N PRO A 6 -30.64 -1.27 -5.95
CA PRO A 6 -30.31 -1.53 -4.56
C PRO A 6 -28.83 -1.21 -4.34
N ARG A 7 -28.56 -0.31 -3.40
CA ARG A 7 -27.21 -0.11 -2.86
C ARG A 7 -26.78 -1.45 -2.30
N GLY A 8 -25.80 -2.08 -2.95
CA GLY A 8 -25.30 -3.37 -2.53
C GLY A 8 -24.87 -3.31 -1.06
N ALA A 9 -25.62 -3.98 -0.23
CA ALA A 9 -25.20 -4.24 1.13
C ALA A 9 -23.86 -4.97 1.07
N THR A 10 -22.83 -4.44 1.71
CA THR A 10 -21.56 -5.12 1.85
C THR A 10 -21.84 -6.48 2.48
N ARG A 11 -21.70 -7.54 1.68
CA ARG A 11 -21.98 -8.89 2.17
C ARG A 11 -21.00 -9.21 3.29
N ALA A 12 -21.52 -9.61 4.45
CA ALA A 12 -20.68 -10.02 5.57
C ALA A 12 -19.74 -11.15 5.12
N LEU A 13 -18.48 -11.09 5.57
CA LEU A 13 -17.49 -12.12 5.30
C LEU A 13 -17.90 -13.44 5.95
N ASP A 14 -17.75 -14.55 5.23
CA ASP A 14 -17.92 -15.89 5.78
C ASP A 14 -16.72 -16.30 6.65
N GLN A 15 -16.80 -17.46 7.32
CA GLN A 15 -15.76 -17.95 8.21
C GLN A 15 -14.43 -18.15 7.48
N ASN A 16 -14.44 -18.72 6.27
CA ASN A 16 -13.22 -18.96 5.49
C ASN A 16 -12.55 -17.65 5.08
N GLN A 17 -13.34 -16.65 4.67
CA GLN A 17 -12.83 -15.32 4.32
C GLN A 17 -12.22 -14.63 5.54
N ARG A 18 -12.85 -14.73 6.70
CA ARG A 18 -12.30 -14.17 7.95
C ARG A 18 -10.98 -14.82 8.36
N GLU A 19 -10.86 -16.14 8.21
CA GLU A 19 -9.62 -16.88 8.47
C GLU A 19 -8.50 -16.45 7.53
N LEU A 20 -8.78 -16.25 6.25
CA LEU A 20 -7.81 -15.74 5.28
C LEU A 20 -7.32 -14.34 5.64
N VAL A 21 -8.23 -13.45 6.02
CA VAL A 21 -7.87 -12.08 6.46
C VAL A 21 -7.00 -12.11 7.71
N ASN A 22 -7.31 -13.00 8.68
CA ASN A 22 -6.49 -13.15 9.86
C ASN A 22 -5.08 -13.68 9.55
N ARG A 23 -4.97 -14.62 8.61
CA ARG A 23 -3.65 -15.12 8.14
C ARG A 23 -2.85 -14.03 7.44
N VAL A 24 -3.50 -13.21 6.63
CA VAL A 24 -2.87 -12.04 6.00
C VAL A 24 -2.41 -11.03 7.05
N SER A 25 -3.23 -10.77 8.06
CA SER A 25 -2.87 -9.88 9.18
C SER A 25 -1.63 -10.39 9.94
N LEU A 26 -1.54 -11.70 10.18
CA LEU A 26 -0.37 -12.31 10.82
C LEU A 26 0.88 -12.18 9.95
N TYR A 27 0.76 -12.40 8.65
CA TYR A 27 1.88 -12.22 7.72
C TYR A 27 2.37 -10.78 7.73
N LEU A 28 1.48 -9.81 7.54
CA LEU A 28 1.82 -8.39 7.56
C LEU A 28 2.46 -7.98 8.89
N SER A 29 1.95 -8.47 10.02
CA SER A 29 2.50 -8.18 11.34
C SER A 29 3.86 -8.83 11.59
N SER A 30 4.19 -9.90 10.88
CA SER A 30 5.48 -10.59 10.98
C SER A 30 6.63 -9.83 10.33
N ILE A 31 6.33 -8.92 9.42
CA ILE A 31 7.34 -8.13 8.71
C ILE A 31 7.89 -7.05 9.66
N VAL A 32 9.20 -7.07 9.89
CA VAL A 32 9.92 -6.02 10.63
C VAL A 32 10.66 -5.12 9.64
N THR A 33 11.45 -5.71 8.78
CA THR A 33 12.13 -5.05 7.67
C THR A 33 11.85 -5.82 6.38
N LEU A 34 11.84 -5.12 5.28
CA LEU A 34 11.67 -5.72 3.96
C LEU A 34 12.38 -4.86 2.92
N VAL A 35 13.22 -5.49 2.13
CA VAL A 35 13.90 -4.86 0.99
C VAL A 35 13.57 -5.66 -0.25
N GLY A 36 13.34 -4.98 -1.35
CA GLY A 36 13.02 -5.66 -2.61
C GLY A 36 13.02 -4.73 -3.80
N ASP A 37 12.67 -5.29 -4.94
CA ASP A 37 12.47 -4.58 -6.18
C ASP A 37 10.99 -4.34 -6.41
N PHE A 38 10.64 -3.29 -7.14
CA PHE A 38 9.26 -3.01 -7.50
C PHE A 38 9.12 -2.54 -8.94
N VAL A 39 7.94 -2.78 -9.48
CA VAL A 39 7.45 -2.19 -10.74
C VAL A 39 6.12 -1.49 -10.43
N GLN A 40 6.02 -0.23 -10.81
CA GLN A 40 4.80 0.56 -10.65
C GLN A 40 4.16 0.83 -12.01
N VAL A 41 2.84 0.64 -12.06
CA VAL A 41 2.01 1.01 -13.21
C VAL A 41 1.10 2.15 -12.76
N ALA A 42 1.29 3.32 -13.37
CA ALA A 42 0.50 4.51 -13.12
C ALA A 42 -0.88 4.43 -13.81
N PRO A 43 -1.84 5.31 -13.46
CA PRO A 43 -3.18 5.31 -14.08
C PRO A 43 -3.18 5.46 -15.59
N ASP A 44 -2.19 6.14 -16.16
CA ASP A 44 -2.02 6.29 -17.62
C ASP A 44 -1.35 5.08 -18.29
N GLY A 45 -1.02 4.03 -17.52
CA GLY A 45 -0.35 2.83 -17.98
C GLY A 45 1.16 2.93 -18.06
N SER A 46 1.76 4.09 -17.74
CA SER A 46 3.22 4.24 -17.71
C SER A 46 3.82 3.40 -16.60
N LYS A 47 5.01 2.83 -16.88
CA LYS A 47 5.74 1.98 -15.95
C LYS A 47 6.96 2.70 -15.41
N SER A 48 7.21 2.51 -14.13
CA SER A 48 8.45 2.85 -13.45
C SER A 48 8.86 1.70 -12.55
N GLU A 49 10.14 1.61 -12.25
CA GLU A 49 10.69 0.54 -11.45
C GLU A 49 11.78 1.07 -10.53
N GLY A 50 12.19 0.27 -9.57
CA GLY A 50 13.23 0.63 -8.64
C GLY A 50 13.34 -0.35 -7.48
N GLN A 51 13.86 0.14 -6.38
CA GLN A 51 14.03 -0.61 -5.15
C GLN A 51 13.25 0.06 -4.02
N PHE A 52 12.74 -0.76 -3.11
CA PHE A 52 12.08 -0.24 -1.91
C PHE A 52 12.73 -0.81 -0.64
N TYR A 53 12.64 -0.03 0.40
CA TYR A 53 13.16 -0.33 1.73
C TYR A 53 12.05 -0.04 2.74
N LEU A 54 11.73 -1.02 3.57
CA LEU A 54 10.68 -0.91 4.58
C LEU A 54 11.26 -1.27 5.95
N GLN A 55 10.96 -0.43 6.93
CA GLN A 55 11.25 -0.69 8.33
C GLN A 55 10.10 -0.24 9.20
N LYS A 56 9.43 -1.20 9.81
CA LYS A 56 8.30 -0.88 10.70
C LYS A 56 8.78 -0.34 12.06
N PRO A 57 7.96 0.50 12.69
CA PRO A 57 6.69 1.02 12.20
C PRO A 57 6.85 2.22 11.25
N GLY A 58 6.03 2.28 10.22
CA GLY A 58 5.73 3.50 9.47
C GLY A 58 6.77 4.01 8.50
N ARG A 59 7.91 3.33 8.31
CA ARG A 59 9.02 3.80 7.48
C ARG A 59 9.12 2.99 6.20
N VAL A 60 9.16 3.69 5.07
CA VAL A 60 9.40 3.10 3.76
C VAL A 60 10.05 4.13 2.85
N ARG A 61 10.89 3.66 1.94
CA ARG A 61 11.48 4.44 0.88
C ARG A 61 11.37 3.70 -0.44
N PHE A 62 10.83 4.38 -1.45
CA PHE A 62 10.82 3.93 -2.84
C PHE A 62 11.82 4.76 -3.63
N GLU A 63 12.88 4.11 -4.10
CA GLU A 63 13.88 4.70 -5.00
C GLU A 63 13.55 4.28 -6.42
N TYR A 64 13.13 5.24 -7.23
CA TYR A 64 12.78 5.01 -8.62
C TYR A 64 14.04 5.12 -9.49
N ASP A 65 14.19 4.17 -10.41
CA ASP A 65 15.28 4.18 -11.38
C ASP A 65 15.04 5.26 -12.44
N ALA A 66 16.13 5.79 -12.98
CA ALA A 66 16.06 6.70 -14.13
C ALA A 66 15.29 6.05 -15.30
N PRO A 67 14.47 6.78 -16.06
CA PRO A 67 14.34 8.24 -16.07
C PRO A 67 13.31 8.81 -15.09
N SER A 68 12.71 8.02 -14.22
CA SER A 68 11.73 8.54 -13.27
C SER A 68 12.36 9.55 -12.30
N PRO A 69 11.74 10.73 -12.13
CA PRO A 69 12.24 11.74 -11.21
C PRO A 69 11.74 11.57 -9.77
N LEU A 70 10.98 10.52 -9.50
CA LEU A 70 10.27 10.36 -8.23
C LEU A 70 11.15 9.74 -7.14
N ALA A 71 10.90 10.17 -5.91
CA ALA A 71 11.30 9.47 -4.68
C ALA A 71 10.19 9.62 -3.66
N ILE A 72 9.79 8.51 -3.06
CA ILE A 72 8.74 8.49 -2.04
C ILE A 72 9.37 8.00 -0.74
N THR A 73 9.17 8.76 0.33
CA THR A 73 9.72 8.43 1.65
C THR A 73 8.66 8.64 2.72
N ALA A 74 8.44 7.63 3.56
CA ALA A 74 7.67 7.74 4.78
C ALA A 74 8.61 7.64 6.00
N ASP A 75 8.47 8.57 6.94
CA ASP A 75 9.34 8.66 8.13
C ASP A 75 8.69 8.14 9.42
N GLY A 76 7.49 7.58 9.31
CA GLY A 76 6.65 7.15 10.43
C GLY A 76 5.51 8.11 10.77
N ARG A 77 5.57 9.33 10.26
CA ARG A 77 4.53 10.38 10.48
C ARG A 77 4.00 10.95 9.19
N GLN A 78 4.88 11.22 8.25
CA GLN A 78 4.58 11.86 6.96
C GLN A 78 5.07 11.01 5.83
N VAL A 79 4.44 11.20 4.67
CA VAL A 79 4.90 10.69 3.38
C VAL A 79 5.31 11.87 2.51
N SER A 80 6.52 11.83 2.00
CA SER A 80 7.06 12.79 1.04
C SER A 80 7.04 12.19 -0.36
N VAL A 81 6.45 12.91 -1.30
CA VAL A 81 6.54 12.62 -2.73
C VAL A 81 7.38 13.71 -3.37
N LEU A 82 8.62 13.36 -3.68
CA LEU A 82 9.58 14.26 -4.30
C LEU A 82 9.59 14.04 -5.81
N ASN A 83 9.50 15.12 -6.58
CA ASN A 83 9.72 15.12 -8.03
C ASN A 83 10.93 16.00 -8.34
N ARG A 84 12.05 15.37 -8.72
CA ARG A 84 13.33 16.08 -8.93
C ARG A 84 13.32 16.93 -10.19
N ASN A 85 12.52 16.57 -11.20
CA ASN A 85 12.43 17.36 -12.44
C ASN A 85 11.64 18.66 -12.24
N LEU A 86 10.61 18.63 -11.41
CA LEU A 86 9.75 19.76 -11.10
C LEU A 86 10.23 20.52 -9.86
N ASP A 87 11.22 19.99 -9.15
CA ASP A 87 11.69 20.50 -7.86
C ASP A 87 10.55 20.71 -6.86
N THR A 88 9.59 19.76 -6.85
CA THR A 88 8.44 19.78 -5.96
C THR A 88 8.54 18.70 -4.90
N GLN A 89 7.99 18.99 -3.73
CA GLN A 89 7.84 18.04 -2.64
C GLN A 89 6.45 18.19 -2.05
N ASP A 90 5.65 17.13 -2.17
CA ASP A 90 4.35 17.04 -1.54
C ASP A 90 4.45 16.23 -0.25
N LEU A 91 3.86 16.72 0.82
CA LEU A 91 3.84 16.08 2.13
C LEU A 91 2.41 15.70 2.51
N PHE A 92 2.23 14.46 2.93
CA PHE A 92 0.95 13.93 3.39
C PHE A 92 1.12 13.28 4.76
N PRO A 93 0.14 13.40 5.68
CA PRO A 93 0.14 12.58 6.87
C PRO A 93 0.05 11.09 6.51
N LEU A 94 0.91 10.25 7.10
CA LEU A 94 0.88 8.80 6.87
C LEU A 94 -0.48 8.20 7.22
N SER A 95 -1.12 8.71 8.26
CA SER A 95 -2.45 8.29 8.71
C SER A 95 -3.56 8.50 7.68
N GLN A 96 -3.33 9.33 6.67
CA GLN A 96 -4.29 9.59 5.59
C GLN A 96 -4.00 8.79 4.32
N THR A 97 -2.98 7.96 4.32
CA THR A 97 -2.63 7.13 3.17
C THR A 97 -2.96 5.67 3.42
N PRO A 98 -3.43 4.92 2.39
CA PRO A 98 -3.66 3.48 2.52
C PRO A 98 -2.38 2.68 2.82
N LEU A 99 -1.21 3.23 2.53
CA LEU A 99 0.07 2.60 2.84
C LEU A 99 0.25 2.28 4.33
N ARG A 100 -0.45 2.99 5.21
CA ARG A 100 -0.37 2.72 6.65
C ARG A 100 -0.69 1.27 7.01
N PHE A 101 -1.58 0.60 6.25
CA PHE A 101 -1.91 -0.80 6.49
C PHE A 101 -0.74 -1.75 6.24
N LEU A 102 0.15 -1.41 5.30
CA LEU A 102 1.37 -2.16 5.06
C LEU A 102 2.49 -1.84 6.06
N LEU A 103 2.43 -0.68 6.72
CA LEU A 103 3.49 -0.14 7.55
C LEU A 103 3.20 -0.22 9.05
N THR A 104 2.01 -0.63 9.45
CA THR A 104 1.65 -0.82 10.85
C THR A 104 2.34 -2.05 11.43
N GLU A 105 2.89 -1.92 12.62
CA GLU A 105 3.69 -2.98 13.27
C GLU A 105 2.85 -4.20 13.61
N HIS A 106 1.69 -3.99 14.22
CA HIS A 106 0.72 -5.03 14.56
C HIS A 106 -0.63 -4.66 13.96
N ILE A 107 -0.99 -5.34 12.88
CA ILE A 107 -2.22 -5.06 12.16
C ILE A 107 -3.25 -6.17 12.39
N ASP A 108 -4.47 -5.78 12.70
CA ASP A 108 -5.66 -6.62 12.66
C ASP A 108 -6.64 -6.01 11.65
N LEU A 109 -6.62 -6.52 10.42
CA LEU A 109 -7.39 -5.95 9.32
C LEU A 109 -8.89 -6.03 9.54
N LEU A 110 -9.40 -7.10 10.19
CA LEU A 110 -10.82 -7.22 10.49
C LEU A 110 -11.31 -6.16 11.46
N ARG A 111 -10.44 -5.69 12.34
CA ARG A 111 -10.76 -4.71 13.37
C ARG A 111 -10.47 -3.28 12.92
N GLU A 112 -9.36 -3.07 12.21
CA GLU A 112 -8.80 -1.75 11.95
C GLU A 112 -9.12 -1.23 10.54
N ALA A 113 -9.60 -2.09 9.66
CA ALA A 113 -9.93 -1.75 8.29
C ALA A 113 -11.33 -2.20 7.91
N THR A 114 -11.90 -1.58 6.89
CA THR A 114 -13.15 -2.05 6.26
C THR A 114 -12.81 -2.99 5.12
N VAL A 115 -12.94 -4.28 5.35
CA VAL A 115 -12.69 -5.31 4.35
C VAL A 115 -13.94 -5.48 3.50
N VAL A 116 -13.88 -5.12 2.23
CA VAL A 116 -15.01 -5.18 1.28
C VAL A 116 -14.96 -6.36 0.33
N GLY A 117 -13.83 -7.06 0.26
CA GLY A 117 -13.68 -8.25 -0.57
C GLY A 117 -12.52 -9.13 -0.11
N VAL A 118 -12.74 -10.43 -0.20
CA VAL A 118 -11.71 -11.45 0.01
C VAL A 118 -11.90 -12.51 -1.08
N TYR A 119 -10.85 -12.76 -1.84
CA TYR A 119 -10.88 -13.70 -2.95
C TYR A 119 -9.69 -14.65 -2.85
N SER A 120 -9.86 -15.89 -3.22
CA SER A 120 -8.77 -16.85 -3.28
C SER A 120 -8.92 -17.77 -4.48
N ASN A 121 -7.81 -18.16 -5.06
CA ASN A 121 -7.67 -19.19 -6.07
C ASN A 121 -6.40 -19.99 -5.81
N ASP A 122 -6.00 -20.86 -6.72
CA ASP A 122 -4.81 -21.69 -6.56
C ASP A 122 -3.50 -20.89 -6.52
N LEU A 123 -3.50 -19.65 -7.03
CA LEU A 123 -2.30 -18.81 -7.14
C LEU A 123 -2.24 -17.69 -6.12
N PHE A 124 -3.38 -17.05 -5.82
CA PHE A 124 -3.40 -15.82 -5.03
C PHE A 124 -4.51 -15.79 -3.98
N VAL A 125 -4.22 -15.09 -2.91
CA VAL A 125 -5.20 -14.56 -1.95
C VAL A 125 -5.24 -13.05 -2.14
N THR A 126 -6.44 -12.50 -2.32
CA THR A 126 -6.66 -11.06 -2.53
C THR A 126 -7.56 -10.51 -1.45
N VAL A 127 -7.12 -9.44 -0.80
CA VAL A 127 -7.89 -8.72 0.21
C VAL A 127 -8.09 -7.29 -0.28
N VAL A 128 -9.34 -6.83 -0.28
CA VAL A 128 -9.72 -5.48 -0.69
C VAL A 128 -10.22 -4.71 0.52
N LEU A 129 -9.54 -3.60 0.82
CA LEU A 129 -9.90 -2.66 1.87
C LEU A 129 -10.52 -1.41 1.24
N GLU A 130 -11.48 -0.82 1.93
CA GLU A 130 -12.07 0.44 1.54
C GLU A 130 -11.94 1.44 2.68
N GLU A 131 -11.63 2.68 2.36
CA GLU A 131 -11.52 3.77 3.30
C GLU A 131 -12.32 4.96 2.82
N ARG A 132 -13.21 5.45 3.69
CA ARG A 132 -13.99 6.66 3.46
C ARG A 132 -13.42 7.80 4.28
N GLN A 133 -13.03 8.87 3.60
CA GLN A 133 -12.60 10.09 4.25
C GLN A 133 -13.61 11.20 3.94
N PRO A 134 -14.14 11.89 4.97
CA PRO A 134 -14.99 13.05 4.76
C PRO A 134 -14.27 14.08 3.88
N LEU A 135 -14.96 14.69 2.93
CA LEU A 135 -14.48 15.70 1.98
C LEU A 135 -13.57 15.19 0.86
N ILE A 136 -12.86 14.08 1.02
CA ILE A 136 -11.93 13.54 0.01
C ILE A 136 -12.62 12.47 -0.83
N GLY A 137 -13.43 11.62 -0.21
CA GLY A 137 -14.13 10.52 -0.86
C GLY A 137 -13.62 9.15 -0.42
N THR A 138 -13.94 8.13 -1.21
CA THR A 138 -13.63 6.73 -0.91
C THR A 138 -12.42 6.27 -1.72
N SER A 139 -11.43 5.71 -1.05
CA SER A 139 -10.30 5.04 -1.66
C SER A 139 -10.32 3.53 -1.36
N ARG A 140 -9.59 2.76 -2.16
CA ARG A 140 -9.46 1.30 -1.99
C ARG A 140 -8.01 0.89 -2.03
N LEU A 141 -7.68 -0.12 -1.24
CA LEU A 141 -6.41 -0.82 -1.30
C LEU A 141 -6.70 -2.30 -1.56
N MET A 142 -6.28 -2.79 -2.70
CA MET A 142 -6.30 -4.21 -3.04
C MET A 142 -4.90 -4.79 -2.87
N MET A 143 -4.77 -5.81 -2.04
CA MET A 143 -3.50 -6.49 -1.80
C MET A 143 -3.59 -7.94 -2.29
N MET A 144 -2.59 -8.38 -3.03
CA MET A 144 -2.48 -9.76 -3.52
C MET A 144 -1.27 -10.44 -2.89
N PHE A 145 -1.52 -11.64 -2.39
CA PHE A 145 -0.53 -12.48 -1.72
C PHE A 145 -0.44 -13.84 -2.42
N ASP A 146 0.71 -14.48 -2.34
CA ASP A 146 0.87 -15.84 -2.82
C ASP A 146 -0.04 -16.81 -2.04
N ALA A 147 -0.75 -17.69 -2.74
CA ALA A 147 -1.67 -18.62 -2.09
C ALA A 147 -0.99 -19.65 -1.20
N LYS A 148 0.30 -19.95 -1.44
CA LYS A 148 1.05 -20.98 -0.69
C LYS A 148 1.70 -20.45 0.58
N ASP A 149 2.45 -19.35 0.46
CA ASP A 149 3.28 -18.81 1.54
C ASP A 149 2.82 -17.43 2.04
N LEU A 150 1.78 -16.86 1.43
CA LEU A 150 1.25 -15.53 1.72
C LEU A 150 2.22 -14.38 1.50
N GLN A 151 3.33 -14.58 0.80
CA GLN A 151 4.19 -13.46 0.43
C GLN A 151 3.41 -12.41 -0.38
N LEU A 152 3.61 -11.15 -0.04
CA LEU A 152 3.04 -10.03 -0.77
C LEU A 152 3.57 -10.04 -2.21
N LYS A 153 2.67 -9.94 -3.19
CA LYS A 153 3.00 -9.91 -4.62
C LYS A 153 2.77 -8.54 -5.24
N GLN A 154 1.64 -7.93 -4.92
CA GLN A 154 1.32 -6.59 -5.41
C GLN A 154 0.22 -5.95 -4.58
N TRP A 155 0.10 -4.64 -4.73
CA TRP A 155 -1.07 -3.89 -4.26
C TRP A 155 -1.49 -2.87 -5.31
N THR A 156 -2.77 -2.53 -5.28
CA THR A 156 -3.35 -1.48 -6.11
C THR A 156 -4.07 -0.49 -5.21
N VAL A 157 -3.70 0.77 -5.32
CA VAL A 157 -4.42 1.87 -4.70
C VAL A 157 -5.35 2.49 -5.72
N THR A 158 -6.65 2.51 -5.41
CA THR A 158 -7.66 3.24 -6.19
C THR A 158 -8.00 4.50 -5.41
N ASP A 159 -7.74 5.67 -6.00
CA ASP A 159 -8.03 6.95 -5.36
C ASP A 159 -9.52 7.30 -5.43
N ALA A 160 -9.90 8.42 -4.82
CA ALA A 160 -11.31 8.85 -4.75
C ALA A 160 -11.92 9.18 -6.13
N GLN A 161 -11.08 9.45 -7.14
CA GLN A 161 -11.50 9.68 -8.52
C GLN A 161 -11.58 8.40 -9.35
N GLY A 162 -11.19 7.25 -8.78
CA GLY A 162 -11.21 5.96 -9.46
C GLY A 162 -9.93 5.62 -10.24
N TYR A 163 -8.84 6.36 -10.04
CA TYR A 163 -7.56 6.08 -10.70
C TYR A 163 -6.76 5.04 -9.92
N ASP A 164 -6.25 4.07 -10.66
CA ASP A 164 -5.48 2.95 -10.12
C ASP A 164 -3.98 3.16 -10.29
N THR A 165 -3.25 2.94 -9.19
CA THR A 165 -1.79 2.79 -9.20
C THR A 165 -1.46 1.42 -8.65
N THR A 166 -0.79 0.58 -9.44
CA THR A 166 -0.41 -0.77 -9.05
C THR A 166 1.09 -0.87 -8.84
N VAL A 167 1.49 -1.49 -7.74
CA VAL A 167 2.90 -1.77 -7.42
C VAL A 167 3.05 -3.28 -7.24
N ALA A 168 3.86 -3.89 -8.09
CA ALA A 168 4.28 -5.28 -7.96
C ALA A 168 5.66 -5.33 -7.29
N VAL A 169 5.87 -6.28 -6.40
CA VAL A 169 7.11 -6.44 -5.65
C VAL A 169 7.70 -7.84 -5.85
N TYR A 170 9.01 -7.92 -5.87
CA TYR A 170 9.73 -9.16 -6.08
C TYR A 170 11.16 -9.09 -5.50
N ASN A 171 11.88 -10.20 -5.52
CA ASN A 171 13.21 -10.29 -4.89
C ASN A 171 13.20 -9.83 -3.43
N LEU A 172 12.22 -10.31 -2.66
CA LEU A 172 11.99 -9.86 -1.29
C LEU A 172 13.05 -10.41 -0.33
N ASP A 173 13.64 -9.52 0.47
CA ASP A 173 14.60 -9.84 1.52
C ASP A 173 14.05 -9.32 2.86
N TYR A 174 13.75 -10.24 3.77
CA TYR A 174 13.21 -9.96 5.10
C TYR A 174 14.30 -9.83 6.17
N ALA A 175 15.56 -10.11 5.83
CA ALA A 175 16.67 -10.17 6.78
C ALA A 175 17.54 -8.91 6.76
N SER A 176 17.63 -8.22 5.64
CA SER A 176 18.39 -6.96 5.52
C SER A 176 17.82 -5.89 6.43
N LYS A 177 18.73 -5.15 7.07
CA LYS A 177 18.36 -4.02 7.94
C LYS A 177 18.80 -2.73 7.26
N PRO A 178 17.87 -1.97 6.67
CA PRO A 178 18.20 -0.68 6.07
C PRO A 178 18.76 0.30 7.11
N ASP A 179 19.65 1.17 6.68
CA ASP A 179 20.10 2.28 7.52
C ASP A 179 18.91 3.22 7.80
N PRO A 180 18.57 3.49 9.07
CA PRO A 180 17.46 4.37 9.40
C PRO A 180 17.54 5.77 8.78
N ALA A 181 18.74 6.23 8.44
CA ALA A 181 18.95 7.54 7.83
C ALA A 181 18.27 7.70 6.46
N ILE A 182 18.02 6.60 5.72
CA ILE A 182 17.37 6.66 4.41
C ILE A 182 15.89 7.05 4.49
N PHE A 183 15.28 6.93 5.68
CA PHE A 183 13.87 7.27 5.91
C PHE A 183 13.67 8.71 6.37
N THR A 184 14.72 9.51 6.40
CA THR A 184 14.63 10.92 6.78
C THR A 184 14.03 11.74 5.64
N ILE A 185 13.00 12.51 5.94
CA ILE A 185 12.42 13.47 5.01
C ILE A 185 13.13 14.79 5.19
N ASN A 186 13.77 15.25 4.13
CA ASN A 186 14.46 16.54 4.13
C ASN A 186 13.51 17.62 3.60
N THR A 187 13.04 18.49 4.50
CA THR A 187 12.11 19.58 4.18
C THR A 187 12.80 20.92 3.96
N ALA A 188 14.12 20.98 4.06
CA ALA A 188 14.89 22.23 4.02
C ALA A 188 15.16 22.75 2.59
N ARG A 189 14.17 22.62 1.67
CA ARG A 189 14.18 23.37 0.42
C ARG A 189 13.29 24.59 0.54
N LYS A 190 13.76 25.56 1.32
CA LYS A 190 13.28 26.92 1.24
C LYS A 190 14.34 27.72 0.49
N ASN A 191 14.00 28.08 -0.73
CA ASN A 191 14.30 29.39 -1.31
C ASN A 191 13.31 29.72 -2.38
#